data_d0d63881226b745d241e17057a260e6f
#
_entry.id   d0d63881226b745d241e17057a260e6f
#
_cell.length_a   1.000
_cell.length_b   1.000
_cell.length_c   1.000
_cell.angle_alpha   90.00
_cell.angle_beta   90.00
_cell.angle_gamma   90.00
#
_symmetry.space_group_name_H-M   'P 1'
#
loop_
_entity.id
_entity.type
_entity.pdbx_description
1 polymer ?
#
loop_
_entity_poly.entity_id
_entity_poly.type
_entity_poly.pdbx_seq_one_letter_code
_entity_poly.pdbx_strand_id
1 'polypeptide(L)'
;IADVDYVLVCAKAPANASSRRGIDQDGNYIPLSLQYRPYTADGPNVRQTSLAGDPTDGSKWAEHDSAKGVEIENRSYYGRTSMITNENQLDQILDAAKLAKEAGKPCIVILDITQPMCVYEFEPEVDAILVSMSGSTEAACKIVAGQSEPSGLLPMQMPKDMDTVEKQLEDVPRDMDCYVDADGNEYD
;
A
#
# COMPACT_ATOMS: atom_id res chain seq x y z
N ILE A 1 -25.82 7.76 -15.27
CA ILE A 1 -25.45 8.34 -13.96
C ILE A 1 -26.54 9.27 -13.41
N ALA A 2 -27.35 9.94 -14.25
CA ALA A 2 -28.39 10.87 -13.79
C ALA A 2 -29.42 10.23 -12.83
N ASP A 3 -29.70 8.94 -13.01
CA ASP A 3 -30.76 8.20 -12.27
C ASP A 3 -30.23 7.36 -11.10
N VAL A 4 -29.00 7.61 -10.65
CA VAL A 4 -28.42 6.90 -9.48
C VAL A 4 -28.16 7.88 -8.33
N ASP A 5 -28.13 7.38 -7.11
CA ASP A 5 -27.90 8.18 -5.91
C ASP A 5 -26.41 8.40 -5.66
N TYR A 6 -25.56 7.42 -6.00
CA TYR A 6 -24.11 7.45 -5.82
C TYR A 6 -23.41 6.53 -6.83
N VAL A 7 -22.12 6.68 -6.95
CA VAL A 7 -21.22 5.80 -7.72
C VAL A 7 -20.44 4.94 -6.73
N LEU A 8 -20.42 3.63 -6.95
CA LEU A 8 -19.72 2.66 -6.09
C LEU A 8 -18.61 1.97 -6.88
N VAL A 9 -17.40 1.99 -6.34
CA VAL A 9 -16.24 1.29 -6.89
C VAL A 9 -15.74 0.26 -5.89
N CYS A 10 -15.48 -0.96 -6.36
CA CYS A 10 -14.84 -2.00 -5.56
C CYS A 10 -13.41 -2.21 -6.06
N ALA A 11 -12.44 -2.08 -5.18
CA ALA A 11 -11.03 -2.23 -5.49
C ALA A 11 -10.33 -3.11 -4.43
N LYS A 12 -9.16 -3.65 -4.80
CA LYS A 12 -8.29 -4.40 -3.90
C LYS A 12 -7.00 -3.63 -3.67
N ALA A 13 -6.35 -3.87 -2.54
CA ALA A 13 -5.03 -3.33 -2.29
C ALA A 13 -4.04 -3.61 -3.45
N PRO A 14 -2.98 -2.81 -3.61
CA PRO A 14 -1.96 -3.02 -4.62
C PRO A 14 -1.39 -4.44 -4.58
N ALA A 15 -1.42 -5.12 -5.71
CA ALA A 15 -0.96 -6.49 -5.85
C ALA A 15 0.42 -6.52 -6.47
N ASN A 16 1.44 -6.78 -5.66
CA ASN A 16 2.81 -6.87 -6.12
C ASN A 16 3.02 -8.08 -7.04
N ALA A 17 3.65 -7.86 -8.20
CA ALA A 17 3.95 -8.89 -9.19
C ALA A 17 5.07 -9.84 -8.73
N SER A 18 5.89 -9.38 -7.78
CA SER A 18 6.97 -10.19 -7.24
C SER A 18 6.46 -11.30 -6.33
N SER A 19 7.22 -12.38 -6.27
CA SER A 19 7.01 -13.42 -5.27
C SER A 19 7.10 -12.82 -3.85
N ARG A 20 6.72 -13.59 -2.83
CA ARG A 20 6.87 -13.20 -1.41
C ARG A 20 8.29 -12.76 -1.02
N ARG A 21 9.28 -12.99 -1.88
CA ARG A 21 10.68 -12.61 -1.66
C ARG A 21 11.06 -11.27 -2.31
N GLY A 22 10.12 -10.57 -2.98
CA GLY A 22 10.43 -9.33 -3.69
C GLY A 22 11.42 -9.53 -4.83
N ILE A 23 11.34 -10.64 -5.59
CA ILE A 23 12.24 -10.97 -6.68
C ILE A 23 11.45 -10.94 -7.99
N ASP A 24 11.99 -10.27 -9.01
CA ASP A 24 11.44 -10.26 -10.37
C ASP A 24 11.76 -11.57 -11.14
N GLN A 25 11.33 -11.62 -12.40
CA GLN A 25 11.54 -12.79 -13.26
C GLN A 25 13.02 -13.03 -13.60
N ASP A 26 13.84 -11.99 -13.51
CA ASP A 26 15.27 -12.03 -13.82
C ASP A 26 16.14 -12.31 -12.58
N GLY A 27 15.48 -12.48 -11.42
CA GLY A 27 16.15 -12.76 -10.15
C GLY A 27 16.63 -11.51 -9.38
N ASN A 28 16.26 -10.31 -9.82
CA ASN A 28 16.63 -9.08 -9.12
C ASN A 28 15.66 -8.81 -7.96
N TYR A 29 16.20 -8.32 -6.85
CA TYR A 29 15.36 -7.81 -5.77
C TYR A 29 14.70 -6.50 -6.18
N ILE A 30 13.39 -6.40 -5.98
CA ILE A 30 12.57 -5.22 -6.23
C ILE A 30 11.76 -4.86 -4.99
N PRO A 31 11.45 -3.57 -4.76
CA PRO A 31 10.66 -3.18 -3.61
C PRO A 31 9.24 -3.72 -3.72
N LEU A 32 8.66 -4.11 -2.59
CA LEU A 32 7.22 -4.27 -2.45
C LEU A 32 6.62 -2.88 -2.25
N SER A 33 5.49 -2.61 -2.88
CA SER A 33 4.83 -1.32 -2.79
C SER A 33 3.44 -1.43 -2.18
N LEU A 34 3.06 -0.41 -1.42
CA LEU A 34 1.74 -0.23 -0.83
C LEU A 34 0.90 0.81 -1.59
N GLN A 35 1.39 1.28 -2.74
CA GLN A 35 0.69 2.19 -3.66
C GLN A 35 0.48 1.53 -5.02
N TYR A 36 -0.50 2.01 -5.80
CA TYR A 36 -0.78 1.45 -7.12
C TYR A 36 0.24 1.88 -8.18
N ARG A 37 0.60 3.17 -8.21
CA ARG A 37 1.59 3.67 -9.17
C ARG A 37 2.98 3.12 -8.86
N PRO A 38 3.82 2.94 -9.89
CA PRO A 38 5.18 2.48 -9.68
C PRO A 38 5.93 3.32 -8.65
N TYR A 39 6.59 2.68 -7.72
CA TYR A 39 7.47 3.28 -6.73
C TYR A 39 8.91 2.89 -7.05
N THR A 40 9.81 3.88 -7.12
CA THR A 40 11.24 3.66 -7.27
C THR A 40 11.93 3.88 -5.94
N ALA A 41 12.63 2.87 -5.45
CA ALA A 41 13.28 2.86 -4.14
C ALA A 41 14.66 3.53 -4.21
N ASP A 42 14.71 4.85 -4.39
CA ASP A 42 15.94 5.65 -4.49
C ASP A 42 16.06 6.73 -3.40
N GLY A 43 15.12 6.71 -2.44
CA GLY A 43 15.09 7.63 -1.32
C GLY A 43 16.24 7.45 -0.32
N PRO A 44 16.48 8.45 0.55
CA PRO A 44 17.60 8.46 1.50
C PRO A 44 17.51 7.36 2.57
N ASN A 45 16.33 6.80 2.80
CA ASN A 45 16.10 5.76 3.80
C ASN A 45 16.23 4.33 3.20
N VAL A 46 16.35 4.21 1.89
CA VAL A 46 16.56 2.92 1.22
C VAL A 46 18.02 2.51 1.32
N ARG A 47 18.27 1.33 1.85
CA ARG A 47 19.65 0.82 2.01
C ARG A 47 20.21 0.38 0.66
N GLN A 48 21.42 0.87 0.32
CA GLN A 48 22.14 0.45 -0.88
C GLN A 48 22.73 -0.97 -0.75
N THR A 49 23.00 -1.40 0.50
CA THR A 49 23.46 -2.75 0.80
C THR A 49 22.53 -3.35 1.84
N SER A 50 22.06 -4.56 1.60
CA SER A 50 21.21 -5.26 2.57
C SER A 50 21.99 -5.65 3.81
N LEU A 51 21.32 -5.73 4.96
CA LEU A 51 21.94 -6.21 6.21
C LEU A 51 22.54 -7.60 6.04
N ALA A 52 21.90 -8.47 5.29
CA ALA A 52 22.38 -9.83 5.01
C ALA A 52 23.64 -9.84 4.12
N GLY A 53 23.86 -8.78 3.33
CA GLY A 53 24.98 -8.64 2.41
C GLY A 53 26.08 -7.69 2.91
N ASP A 54 25.93 -7.07 4.10
CA ASP A 54 26.91 -6.14 4.64
C ASP A 54 27.81 -6.81 5.69
N PRO A 55 29.05 -7.12 5.34
CA PRO A 55 29.98 -7.75 6.30
C PRO A 55 30.42 -6.80 7.42
N THR A 56 30.09 -5.49 7.32
CA THR A 56 30.51 -4.47 8.30
C THR A 56 29.47 -4.21 9.37
N ASP A 57 28.22 -4.66 9.20
CA ASP A 57 27.15 -4.39 10.15
C ASP A 57 27.23 -5.25 11.43
N GLY A 58 28.17 -6.22 11.48
CA GLY A 58 28.35 -7.11 12.61
C GLY A 58 27.19 -8.10 12.83
N SER A 59 26.30 -8.26 11.84
CA SER A 59 25.22 -9.22 11.94
C SER A 59 25.78 -10.64 12.03
N LYS A 60 25.27 -11.44 12.99
CA LYS A 60 25.68 -12.84 13.18
C LYS A 60 25.44 -13.69 11.93
N TRP A 61 24.58 -13.24 11.02
CA TRP A 61 24.31 -13.91 9.76
C TRP A 61 25.42 -13.69 8.75
N ALA A 62 25.96 -12.46 8.64
CA ALA A 62 27.11 -12.16 7.79
C ALA A 62 28.35 -12.94 8.24
N GLU A 63 28.62 -12.98 9.55
CA GLU A 63 29.73 -13.77 10.11
C GLU A 63 29.56 -15.28 9.85
N HIS A 64 28.35 -15.79 10.00
CA HIS A 64 28.08 -17.22 9.86
C HIS A 64 28.26 -17.67 8.40
N ASP A 65 27.84 -16.89 7.44
CA ASP A 65 27.92 -17.23 6.03
C ASP A 65 29.33 -17.00 5.47
N SER A 66 30.02 -15.94 5.90
CA SER A 66 31.42 -15.71 5.57
C SER A 66 32.35 -16.82 6.09
N ALA A 67 32.09 -17.29 7.32
CA ALA A 67 32.86 -18.39 7.92
C ALA A 67 32.72 -19.72 7.18
N LYS A 68 31.63 -19.89 6.42
CA LYS A 68 31.40 -21.05 5.56
C LYS A 68 31.90 -20.90 4.15
N GLY A 69 32.51 -19.74 3.79
CA GLY A 69 32.94 -19.46 2.44
C GLY A 69 31.78 -19.28 1.43
N VAL A 70 30.59 -18.98 1.95
CA VAL A 70 29.41 -18.67 1.12
C VAL A 70 29.46 -17.19 0.78
N GLU A 71 29.32 -16.86 -0.51
CA GLU A 71 29.19 -15.48 -0.96
C GLU A 71 27.87 -14.90 -0.41
N ILE A 72 27.96 -13.75 0.28
CA ILE A 72 26.80 -13.07 0.84
C ILE A 72 26.11 -12.30 -0.28
N GLU A 73 24.86 -12.66 -0.53
CA GLU A 73 24.04 -12.03 -1.56
C GLU A 73 23.53 -10.66 -1.08
N ASN A 74 23.82 -9.61 -1.85
CA ASN A 74 23.22 -8.31 -1.62
C ASN A 74 21.75 -8.33 -2.08
N ARG A 75 20.82 -8.26 -1.12
CA ARG A 75 19.36 -8.27 -1.34
C ARG A 75 18.75 -6.88 -1.40
N SER A 76 19.58 -5.85 -1.55
CA SER A 76 19.09 -4.49 -1.69
C SER A 76 18.29 -4.34 -2.99
N TYR A 77 17.20 -3.60 -2.90
CA TYR A 77 16.39 -3.17 -4.04
C TYR A 77 16.60 -1.69 -4.38
N TYR A 78 17.68 -1.08 -3.86
CA TYR A 78 18.00 0.32 -4.12
C TYR A 78 18.06 0.63 -5.63
N GLY A 79 17.38 1.72 -6.03
CA GLY A 79 17.27 2.15 -7.42
C GLY A 79 16.36 1.27 -8.29
N ARG A 80 15.65 0.30 -7.71
CA ARG A 80 14.70 -0.55 -8.42
C ARG A 80 13.29 -0.04 -8.26
N THR A 81 12.44 -0.36 -9.24
CA THR A 81 11.03 0.05 -9.27
C THR A 81 10.13 -1.14 -8.94
N SER A 82 9.11 -0.89 -8.12
CA SER A 82 8.08 -1.87 -7.80
C SER A 82 7.28 -2.27 -9.05
N MET A 83 6.67 -3.46 -8.99
CA MET A 83 5.82 -3.98 -10.07
C MET A 83 4.46 -4.35 -9.49
N ILE A 84 3.42 -3.59 -9.86
CA ILE A 84 2.04 -3.80 -9.43
C ILE A 84 1.23 -4.36 -10.59
N THR A 85 0.47 -5.45 -10.35
CA THR A 85 -0.31 -6.13 -11.39
C THR A 85 -1.72 -5.58 -11.58
N ASN A 86 -2.23 -4.85 -10.60
CA ASN A 86 -3.58 -4.28 -10.60
C ASN A 86 -3.59 -2.74 -10.56
N GLU A 87 -2.58 -2.10 -11.12
CA GLU A 87 -2.48 -0.63 -11.22
C GLU A 87 -3.72 0.00 -11.89
N ASN A 88 -4.32 -0.71 -12.85
CA ASN A 88 -5.55 -0.29 -13.52
C ASN A 88 -6.75 -0.07 -12.59
N GLN A 89 -6.72 -0.60 -11.36
CA GLN A 89 -7.78 -0.34 -10.39
C GLN A 89 -7.75 1.11 -9.88
N LEU A 90 -6.58 1.72 -9.81
CA LEU A 90 -6.48 3.15 -9.53
C LEU A 90 -7.15 3.97 -10.64
N ASP A 91 -6.88 3.64 -11.92
CA ASP A 91 -7.53 4.33 -13.05
C ASP A 91 -9.05 4.19 -12.99
N GLN A 92 -9.55 2.99 -12.62
CA GLN A 92 -10.99 2.77 -12.44
C GLN A 92 -11.58 3.63 -11.33
N ILE A 93 -10.87 3.79 -10.20
CA ILE A 93 -11.32 4.66 -9.10
C ILE A 93 -11.36 6.12 -9.56
N LEU A 94 -10.28 6.60 -10.17
CA LEU A 94 -10.17 8.01 -10.60
C LEU A 94 -11.17 8.34 -11.71
N ASP A 95 -11.37 7.45 -12.67
CA ASP A 95 -12.37 7.64 -13.73
C ASP A 95 -13.80 7.67 -13.16
N ALA A 96 -14.11 6.77 -12.21
CA ALA A 96 -15.40 6.75 -11.56
C ALA A 96 -15.65 8.00 -10.69
N ALA A 97 -14.64 8.45 -9.95
CA ALA A 97 -14.70 9.68 -9.15
C ALA A 97 -14.95 10.91 -10.04
N LYS A 98 -14.23 11.00 -11.16
CA LYS A 98 -14.44 12.06 -12.15
C LYS A 98 -15.86 12.07 -12.71
N LEU A 99 -16.38 10.91 -13.13
CA LEU A 99 -17.74 10.78 -13.64
C LEU A 99 -18.80 11.11 -12.58
N ALA A 100 -18.56 10.71 -11.32
CA ALA A 100 -19.44 11.05 -10.21
C ALA A 100 -19.48 12.56 -9.97
N LYS A 101 -18.32 13.20 -9.93
CA LYS A 101 -18.18 14.66 -9.75
C LYS A 101 -18.87 15.44 -10.86
N GLU A 102 -18.70 15.04 -12.13
CA GLU A 102 -19.38 15.66 -13.29
C GLU A 102 -20.91 15.53 -13.19
N ALA A 103 -21.40 14.45 -12.59
CA ALA A 103 -22.83 14.20 -12.39
C ALA A 103 -23.38 14.78 -11.06
N GLY A 104 -22.54 15.38 -10.24
CA GLY A 104 -22.92 15.87 -8.90
C GLY A 104 -23.36 14.75 -7.95
N LYS A 105 -22.73 13.57 -8.04
CA LYS A 105 -23.01 12.38 -7.24
C LYS A 105 -21.82 12.01 -6.38
N PRO A 106 -22.03 11.47 -5.16
CA PRO A 106 -20.93 10.95 -4.35
C PRO A 106 -20.29 9.72 -4.99
N CYS A 107 -18.97 9.63 -4.84
CA CYS A 107 -18.19 8.45 -5.19
C CYS A 107 -17.72 7.73 -3.90
N ILE A 108 -18.10 6.47 -3.77
CA ILE A 108 -17.76 5.64 -2.61
C ILE A 108 -16.87 4.49 -3.08
N VAL A 109 -15.75 4.26 -2.39
CA VAL A 109 -14.85 3.14 -2.67
C VAL A 109 -14.99 2.07 -1.58
N ILE A 110 -15.29 0.84 -1.96
CA ILE A 110 -15.10 -0.34 -1.10
C ILE A 110 -13.73 -0.91 -1.41
N LEU A 111 -12.85 -0.86 -0.43
CA LEU A 111 -11.47 -1.26 -0.55
C LEU A 111 -11.22 -2.58 0.19
N ASP A 112 -11.02 -3.67 -0.54
CA ASP A 112 -10.70 -4.99 0.04
C ASP A 112 -9.20 -5.11 0.24
N ILE A 113 -8.75 -5.12 1.50
CA ILE A 113 -7.35 -5.12 1.87
C ILE A 113 -7.01 -6.27 2.82
N THR A 114 -5.76 -6.71 2.76
CA THR A 114 -5.16 -7.67 3.69
C THR A 114 -3.90 -7.13 4.36
N GLN A 115 -3.52 -5.90 4.02
CA GLN A 115 -2.33 -5.21 4.48
C GLN A 115 -2.58 -3.69 4.43
N PRO A 116 -1.81 -2.85 5.14
CA PRO A 116 -1.86 -1.40 4.96
C PRO A 116 -1.59 -1.00 3.51
N MET A 117 -2.07 0.16 3.10
CA MET A 117 -1.75 0.73 1.80
C MET A 117 -1.74 2.26 1.84
N CYS A 118 -1.11 2.88 0.85
CA CYS A 118 -1.15 4.31 0.64
C CYS A 118 -2.45 4.69 -0.08
N VAL A 119 -3.28 5.49 0.56
CA VAL A 119 -4.58 5.94 0.00
C VAL A 119 -4.50 7.31 -0.67
N TYR A 120 -3.42 8.05 -0.51
CA TYR A 120 -3.24 9.40 -1.02
C TYR A 120 -3.42 9.52 -2.54
N GLU A 121 -3.27 8.41 -3.28
CA GLU A 121 -3.39 8.39 -4.74
C GLU A 121 -4.83 8.64 -5.23
N PHE A 122 -5.84 8.43 -4.39
CA PHE A 122 -7.26 8.57 -4.78
C PHE A 122 -8.17 9.16 -3.69
N GLU A 123 -7.74 9.16 -2.43
CA GLU A 123 -8.57 9.66 -1.31
C GLU A 123 -9.09 11.08 -1.57
N PRO A 124 -8.29 12.06 -2.08
CA PRO A 124 -8.78 13.42 -2.31
C PRO A 124 -9.86 13.54 -3.40
N GLU A 125 -10.07 12.52 -4.21
CA GLU A 125 -11.00 12.53 -5.34
C GLU A 125 -12.31 11.80 -5.06
N VAL A 126 -12.44 11.13 -3.88
CA VAL A 126 -13.60 10.33 -3.52
C VAL A 126 -14.26 10.87 -2.26
N ASP A 127 -15.56 10.58 -2.07
CA ASP A 127 -16.31 11.11 -0.93
C ASP A 127 -16.29 10.19 0.29
N ALA A 128 -16.03 8.89 0.09
CA ALA A 128 -15.89 7.94 1.18
C ALA A 128 -15.09 6.70 0.78
N ILE A 129 -14.34 6.16 1.75
CA ILE A 129 -13.63 4.88 1.63
C ILE A 129 -14.15 3.93 2.72
N LEU A 130 -14.71 2.80 2.31
CA LEU A 130 -15.08 1.71 3.20
C LEU A 130 -14.04 0.60 3.12
N VAL A 131 -13.26 0.42 4.17
CA VAL A 131 -12.25 -0.63 4.24
C VAL A 131 -12.89 -1.96 4.62
N SER A 132 -12.65 -2.99 3.81
CA SER A 132 -13.08 -4.36 4.05
C SER A 132 -11.86 -5.27 4.19
N MET A 133 -11.79 -6.03 5.27
CA MET A 133 -10.74 -7.01 5.51
C MET A 133 -11.28 -8.42 5.28
N SER A 134 -11.44 -8.81 4.02
CA SER A 134 -12.05 -10.10 3.64
C SER A 134 -13.47 -10.28 4.20
N GLY A 135 -14.18 -9.17 4.38
CA GLY A 135 -15.54 -9.14 4.89
C GLY A 135 -16.56 -9.60 3.85
N SER A 136 -17.81 -9.73 4.29
CA SER A 136 -18.93 -10.04 3.40
C SER A 136 -19.27 -8.83 2.52
N THR A 137 -19.31 -9.02 1.20
CA THR A 137 -19.78 -8.01 0.25
C THR A 137 -21.21 -7.53 0.59
N GLU A 138 -22.05 -8.43 1.10
CA GLU A 138 -23.40 -8.07 1.55
C GLU A 138 -23.36 -7.08 2.71
N ALA A 139 -22.46 -7.28 3.69
CA ALA A 139 -22.31 -6.37 4.82
C ALA A 139 -21.83 -4.98 4.34
N ALA A 140 -20.85 -4.95 3.44
CA ALA A 140 -20.36 -3.71 2.84
C ALA A 140 -21.49 -2.97 2.10
N CYS A 141 -22.29 -3.66 1.30
CA CYS A 141 -23.42 -3.07 0.61
C CYS A 141 -24.50 -2.53 1.58
N LYS A 142 -24.76 -3.21 2.70
CA LYS A 142 -25.69 -2.72 3.73
C LYS A 142 -25.19 -1.42 4.38
N ILE A 143 -23.88 -1.30 4.60
CA ILE A 143 -23.28 -0.08 5.13
C ILE A 143 -23.43 1.06 4.11
N VAL A 144 -23.05 0.84 2.86
CA VAL A 144 -23.17 1.85 1.79
C VAL A 144 -24.62 2.28 1.58
N ALA A 145 -25.58 1.35 1.70
CA ALA A 145 -27.02 1.64 1.62
C ALA A 145 -27.61 2.29 2.88
N GLY A 146 -26.79 2.58 3.89
CA GLY A 146 -27.25 3.19 5.16
C GLY A 146 -28.12 2.27 6.02
N GLN A 147 -28.11 0.95 5.75
CA GLN A 147 -28.88 -0.04 6.53
C GLN A 147 -28.13 -0.52 7.78
N SER A 148 -26.83 -0.25 7.85
CA SER A 148 -25.96 -0.56 8.99
C SER A 148 -24.89 0.51 9.11
N GLU A 149 -24.54 0.89 10.32
CA GLU A 149 -23.42 1.79 10.57
C GLU A 149 -22.11 0.99 10.68
N PRO A 150 -20.99 1.48 10.09
CA PRO A 150 -19.67 0.91 10.34
C PRO A 150 -19.28 1.20 11.80
N SER A 151 -18.88 0.18 12.54
CA SER A 151 -18.50 0.32 13.96
C SER A 151 -17.03 -0.06 14.22
N GLY A 152 -16.33 -0.55 13.21
CA GLY A 152 -14.94 -0.95 13.31
C GLY A 152 -14.00 0.23 13.14
N LEU A 153 -12.93 0.24 13.94
CA LEU A 153 -11.78 1.09 13.72
C LEU A 153 -10.76 0.36 12.85
N LEU A 154 -9.91 1.11 12.16
CA LEU A 154 -8.79 0.51 11.44
C LEU A 154 -7.86 -0.19 12.45
N PRO A 155 -7.51 -1.46 12.25
CA PRO A 155 -6.61 -2.17 13.15
C PRO A 155 -5.12 -1.90 12.85
N MET A 156 -4.84 -1.02 11.89
CA MET A 156 -3.50 -0.66 11.43
C MET A 156 -3.51 0.74 10.86
N GLN A 157 -2.36 1.40 10.94
CA GLN A 157 -2.15 2.71 10.31
C GLN A 157 -2.05 2.57 8.79
N MET A 158 -2.60 3.53 8.06
CA MET A 158 -2.35 3.69 6.63
C MET A 158 -1.16 4.64 6.45
N PRO A 159 -0.05 4.19 5.84
CA PRO A 159 1.12 5.03 5.66
C PRO A 159 0.83 6.20 4.73
N LYS A 160 1.47 7.33 5.03
CA LYS A 160 1.36 8.53 4.21
C LYS A 160 1.82 8.28 2.77
N ASP A 161 2.97 7.65 2.61
CA ASP A 161 3.61 7.35 1.33
C ASP A 161 4.66 6.23 1.49
N MET A 162 5.28 5.82 0.41
CA MET A 162 6.33 4.80 0.44
C MET A 162 7.62 5.27 1.12
N ASP A 163 7.93 6.57 1.09
CA ASP A 163 9.11 7.10 1.80
C ASP A 163 8.95 6.95 3.32
N THR A 164 7.73 7.11 3.82
CA THR A 164 7.38 6.84 5.22
C THR A 164 7.61 5.37 5.58
N VAL A 165 7.22 4.45 4.69
CA VAL A 165 7.45 3.01 4.89
C VAL A 165 8.94 2.68 4.95
N GLU A 166 9.75 3.25 4.05
CA GLU A 166 11.20 3.03 4.02
C GLU A 166 11.94 3.63 5.23
N LYS A 167 11.39 4.68 5.81
CA LYS A 167 11.94 5.34 7.01
C LYS A 167 11.68 4.55 8.28
N GLN A 168 10.70 3.66 8.28
CA GLN A 168 10.30 2.89 9.44
C GLN A 168 11.44 2.00 9.94
N LEU A 169 11.62 1.94 11.25
CA LEU A 169 12.62 1.10 11.90
C LEU A 169 12.02 -0.25 12.27
N GLU A 170 12.78 -1.31 12.09
CA GLU A 170 12.38 -2.65 12.51
C GLU A 170 12.15 -2.67 14.03
N ASP A 171 11.05 -3.32 14.44
CA ASP A 171 10.70 -3.52 15.86
C ASP A 171 10.41 -2.24 16.67
N VAL A 172 10.27 -1.08 16.04
CA VAL A 172 9.88 0.16 16.71
C VAL A 172 8.39 0.43 16.45
N PRO A 173 7.52 0.33 17.45
CA PRO A 173 6.10 0.58 17.27
C PRO A 173 5.83 2.08 17.14
N ARG A 174 4.89 2.44 16.26
CA ARG A 174 4.38 3.80 16.09
C ARG A 174 5.43 4.83 15.64
N ASP A 175 6.35 4.41 14.80
CA ASP A 175 7.37 5.27 14.19
C ASP A 175 7.02 5.68 12.75
N MET A 176 5.81 5.38 12.30
CA MET A 176 5.32 5.69 10.97
C MET A 176 4.41 6.92 10.98
N ASP A 177 4.66 7.86 10.07
CA ASP A 177 3.73 8.96 9.81
C ASP A 177 2.48 8.40 9.12
N CYS A 178 1.30 8.50 9.74
CA CYS A 178 0.06 8.08 9.10
C CYS A 178 -0.38 9.08 8.02
N TYR A 179 -1.26 8.62 7.14
CA TYR A 179 -1.92 9.51 6.18
C TYR A 179 -2.89 10.43 6.92
N VAL A 180 -2.86 11.71 6.57
CA VAL A 180 -3.77 12.74 7.10
C VAL A 180 -4.49 13.37 5.91
N ASP A 181 -5.81 13.37 5.94
CA ASP A 181 -6.63 13.95 4.88
C ASP A 181 -6.64 15.49 4.89
N ALA A 182 -7.33 16.11 3.94
CA ALA A 182 -7.43 17.56 3.82
C ALA A 182 -8.15 18.22 5.01
N ASP A 183 -9.00 17.49 5.72
CA ASP A 183 -9.75 17.95 6.89
C ASP A 183 -8.99 17.72 8.20
N GLY A 184 -7.81 17.06 8.15
CA GLY A 184 -6.95 16.80 9.29
C GLY A 184 -7.30 15.51 10.05
N ASN A 185 -8.08 14.59 9.46
CA ASN A 185 -8.35 13.29 10.04
C ASN A 185 -7.16 12.35 9.78
N GLU A 186 -6.76 11.62 10.81
CA GLU A 186 -5.66 10.65 10.77
C GLU A 186 -6.20 9.25 10.45
N TYR A 187 -5.53 8.56 9.54
CA TYR A 187 -5.82 7.15 9.20
C TYR A 187 -4.97 6.22 10.09
N ASP A 188 -5.25 6.27 11.39
CA ASP A 188 -4.54 5.55 12.45
C ASP A 188 -5.37 4.37 12.99
#